data_aabe1828e4b635f3b4a8f1b3393ecbfc
#
_entry.id   aabe1828e4b635f3b4a8f1b3393ecbfc
#
_cell.length_a   1.000
_cell.length_b   1.000
_cell.length_c   1.000
_cell.angle_alpha   90.00
_cell.angle_beta   90.00
_cell.angle_gamma   90.00
#
_symmetry.space_group_name_H-M   'P 1'
#
loop_
_entity.id
_entity.type
_entity.pdbx_description
1 polymer ?
#
loop_
_entity_poly.entity_id
_entity_poly.type
_entity_poly.pdbx_seq_one_letter_code
_entity_poly.pdbx_strand_id
1 'polypeptide(L)'
;MTRYSSKSWRTFQPRTAAGAAGAAAAGPVAAPAPSSISLVAHDCRVLGLDPGSQRTGYGIIDCRGGSERHVASGCVDVVGHDMGVRLQRIYAAVSALVVEHQPDSVAIERVFVHRNPDSALKLGQARGVALCAAASLGASVHEYAPRAIKLAVTGYGAAGKPQVAQMVRTLLLLEIKLAADAADALAVALCHAQTRRLGALDAIDVA
;
A
#
# COMPACT_ATOMS: atom_id res chain seq x y z
N MET A 1 42.56 -13.36 -9.30
CA MET A 1 41.47 -13.71 -8.36
C MET A 1 41.52 -12.72 -7.20
N THR A 2 40.73 -11.66 -7.30
CA THR A 2 40.69 -10.58 -6.30
C THR A 2 39.64 -10.95 -5.24
N ARG A 3 40.06 -11.14 -3.99
CA ARG A 3 39.14 -11.44 -2.89
C ARG A 3 38.33 -10.21 -2.54
N TYR A 4 37.02 -10.26 -2.75
CA TYR A 4 36.08 -9.22 -2.34
C TYR A 4 35.97 -9.24 -0.80
N SER A 5 36.40 -8.16 -0.14
CA SER A 5 36.34 -8.01 1.32
C SER A 5 34.92 -7.67 1.76
N SER A 6 34.37 -8.44 2.68
CA SER A 6 33.00 -8.32 3.21
C SER A 6 32.74 -7.10 4.12
N LYS A 7 33.67 -6.14 4.19
CA LYS A 7 33.59 -4.99 5.11
C LYS A 7 32.95 -3.72 4.55
N SER A 8 32.65 -3.66 3.24
CA SER A 8 32.21 -2.41 2.59
C SER A 8 30.71 -2.05 2.77
N TRP A 9 29.90 -2.97 3.27
CA TRP A 9 28.46 -2.75 3.38
C TRP A 9 28.00 -1.99 4.64
N ARG A 10 28.86 -1.86 5.64
CA ARG A 10 28.50 -1.27 6.94
C ARG A 10 28.63 0.27 7.00
N THR A 11 29.09 0.91 5.93
CA THR A 11 29.40 2.36 5.95
C THR A 11 28.68 3.17 4.87
N PHE A 12 27.68 2.59 4.18
CA PHE A 12 26.87 3.38 3.28
C PHE A 12 25.89 4.26 4.07
N GLN A 13 26.24 5.54 4.21
CA GLN A 13 25.31 6.58 4.65
C GLN A 13 24.94 7.43 3.44
N PRO A 14 23.64 7.61 3.12
CA PRO A 14 23.23 8.54 2.08
C PRO A 14 23.65 9.95 2.52
N ARG A 15 24.30 10.70 1.62
CA ARG A 15 24.64 12.10 1.86
C ARG A 15 23.35 12.92 1.96
N THR A 16 22.99 13.35 3.17
CA THR A 16 22.00 14.40 3.35
C THR A 16 22.60 15.73 2.96
N ALA A 17 21.93 16.50 2.12
CA ALA A 17 22.35 17.85 1.77
C ALA A 17 22.33 18.73 3.02
N ALA A 18 23.51 19.26 3.40
CA ALA A 18 23.66 20.19 4.50
C ALA A 18 23.13 21.57 4.09
N GLY A 19 22.04 21.98 4.67
CA GLY A 19 21.55 23.36 4.64
C GLY A 19 21.88 24.05 5.98
N ALA A 20 22.51 25.22 5.93
CA ALA A 20 23.05 25.97 7.02
C ALA A 20 22.01 26.40 8.07
N ALA A 21 22.41 26.28 9.34
CA ALA A 21 21.65 26.68 10.52
C ALA A 21 21.84 28.13 10.83
N GLY A 22 20.74 28.86 11.07
CA GLY A 22 20.68 30.08 11.82
C GLY A 22 19.95 29.82 13.13
N ALA A 23 20.64 29.90 14.26
CA ALA A 23 20.04 29.75 15.58
C ALA A 23 19.39 31.07 15.99
N ALA A 24 18.07 31.10 16.13
CA ALA A 24 17.32 32.15 16.84
C ALA A 24 16.73 31.54 18.11
N ALA A 25 16.98 32.17 19.26
CA ALA A 25 16.48 31.77 20.56
C ALA A 25 14.95 31.88 20.60
N ALA A 26 14.26 30.76 20.83
CA ALA A 26 12.82 30.73 21.00
C ALA A 26 12.45 30.97 22.47
N GLY A 27 11.62 31.97 22.74
CA GLY A 27 10.95 32.17 24.02
C GLY A 27 9.94 31.03 24.33
N PRO A 28 9.37 31.00 25.55
CA PRO A 28 8.51 29.89 25.98
C PRO A 28 7.26 29.83 25.13
N VAL A 29 7.15 28.73 24.40
CA VAL A 29 5.96 28.38 23.58
C VAL A 29 4.84 27.98 24.55
N ALA A 30 3.77 28.75 24.58
CA ALA A 30 2.55 28.35 25.27
C ALA A 30 2.05 27.01 24.73
N ALA A 31 1.69 26.08 25.63
CA ALA A 31 1.11 24.81 25.25
C ALA A 31 -0.16 25.06 24.41
N PRO A 32 -0.30 24.37 23.26
CA PRO A 32 -1.53 24.48 22.48
C PRO A 32 -2.71 23.98 23.31
N ALA A 33 -3.81 24.73 23.31
CA ALA A 33 -5.07 24.30 23.86
C ALA A 33 -5.49 22.96 23.22
N PRO A 34 -6.14 22.03 23.96
CA PRO A 34 -6.58 20.76 23.39
C PRO A 34 -7.53 21.08 22.24
N SER A 35 -7.05 20.83 21.02
CA SER A 35 -7.85 20.90 19.82
C SER A 35 -9.00 19.89 19.99
N SER A 36 -10.22 20.34 19.76
CA SER A 36 -11.41 19.47 19.70
C SER A 36 -11.08 18.24 18.87
N ILE A 37 -11.13 17.06 19.51
CA ILE A 37 -10.89 15.76 18.87
C ILE A 37 -11.95 15.61 17.79
N SER A 38 -11.57 15.81 16.54
CA SER A 38 -12.42 15.53 15.41
C SER A 38 -12.50 14.01 15.27
N LEU A 39 -13.66 13.46 15.61
CA LEU A 39 -14.02 12.04 15.52
C LEU A 39 -14.03 11.49 14.08
N VAL A 40 -13.73 12.32 13.09
CA VAL A 40 -13.73 11.93 11.67
C VAL A 40 -12.34 11.41 11.34
N ALA A 41 -12.24 10.14 10.94
CA ALA A 41 -11.05 9.63 10.29
C ALA A 41 -10.70 10.59 9.15
N HIS A 42 -9.48 11.17 9.19
CA HIS A 42 -9.06 12.16 8.21
C HIS A 42 -9.26 11.59 6.80
N ASP A 43 -9.82 12.40 5.92
CA ASP A 43 -9.93 12.09 4.50
C ASP A 43 -8.58 11.63 3.97
N CYS A 44 -8.57 10.56 3.19
CA CYS A 44 -7.33 10.03 2.65
C CYS A 44 -7.57 9.28 1.34
N ARG A 45 -6.56 9.22 0.52
CA ARG A 45 -6.49 8.38 -0.67
C ARG A 45 -5.61 7.17 -0.42
N VAL A 46 -6.12 5.99 -0.75
CA VAL A 46 -5.41 4.72 -0.55
C VAL A 46 -5.19 4.03 -1.89
N LEU A 47 -3.95 3.65 -2.16
CA LEU A 47 -3.59 2.76 -3.26
C LEU A 47 -3.42 1.33 -2.70
N GLY A 48 -4.29 0.43 -3.08
CA GLY A 48 -4.14 -1.00 -2.84
C GLY A 48 -3.37 -1.67 -3.97
N LEU A 49 -2.45 -2.56 -3.62
CA LEU A 49 -1.64 -3.34 -4.55
C LEU A 49 -1.77 -4.84 -4.26
N ASP A 50 -1.98 -5.62 -5.32
CA ASP A 50 -1.87 -7.08 -5.33
C ASP A 50 -0.76 -7.49 -6.31
N PRO A 51 0.52 -7.54 -5.86
CA PRO A 51 1.64 -7.83 -6.73
C PRO A 51 1.68 -9.29 -7.12
N GLY A 52 1.69 -9.58 -8.41
CA GLY A 52 1.94 -10.89 -8.98
C GLY A 52 3.13 -10.89 -9.94
N SER A 53 3.74 -12.05 -10.17
CA SER A 53 4.91 -12.19 -11.05
C SER A 53 4.58 -12.07 -12.56
N GLN A 54 3.32 -12.11 -12.93
CA GLN A 54 2.83 -11.97 -14.30
C GLN A 54 1.85 -10.81 -14.45
N ARG A 55 1.13 -10.47 -13.39
CA ARG A 55 0.18 -9.37 -13.30
C ARG A 55 0.26 -8.74 -11.94
N THR A 56 0.13 -7.44 -11.88
CA THR A 56 0.01 -6.70 -10.63
C THR A 56 -1.29 -5.92 -10.66
N GLY A 57 -2.21 -6.27 -9.77
CA GLY A 57 -3.44 -5.54 -9.57
C GLY A 57 -3.20 -4.23 -8.84
N TYR A 58 -3.97 -3.19 -9.19
CA TYR A 58 -4.03 -1.95 -8.43
C TYR A 58 -5.47 -1.48 -8.26
N GLY A 59 -5.74 -0.83 -7.14
CA GLY A 59 -7.04 -0.23 -6.83
C GLY A 59 -6.87 1.00 -5.96
N ILE A 60 -7.48 2.11 -6.36
CA ILE A 60 -7.39 3.40 -5.68
C ILE A 60 -8.78 3.79 -5.19
N ILE A 61 -8.85 4.15 -3.91
CA ILE A 61 -10.07 4.63 -3.28
C ILE A 61 -9.82 5.94 -2.55
N ASP A 62 -10.82 6.80 -2.51
CA ASP A 62 -10.92 7.94 -1.61
C ASP A 62 -11.77 7.57 -0.41
N CYS A 63 -11.26 7.81 0.79
CA CYS A 63 -11.96 7.67 2.06
C CYS A 63 -12.37 9.06 2.53
N ARG A 64 -13.68 9.35 2.58
CA ARG A 64 -14.21 10.66 2.97
C ARG A 64 -15.46 10.50 3.82
N GLY A 65 -15.49 11.17 4.96
CA GLY A 65 -16.67 11.20 5.81
C GLY A 65 -17.17 9.81 6.25
N GLY A 66 -16.27 8.83 6.37
CA GLY A 66 -16.61 7.46 6.75
C GLY A 66 -17.11 6.57 5.59
N SER A 67 -17.07 7.06 4.35
CA SER A 67 -17.40 6.30 3.13
C SER A 67 -16.19 6.17 2.21
N GLU A 68 -16.14 5.06 1.47
CA GLU A 68 -15.10 4.78 0.50
C GLU A 68 -15.66 4.95 -0.95
N ARG A 69 -14.92 5.63 -1.81
CA ARG A 69 -15.26 5.83 -3.22
C ARG A 69 -14.15 5.30 -4.12
N HIS A 70 -14.53 4.55 -5.14
CA HIS A 70 -13.62 4.13 -6.20
C HIS A 70 -13.10 5.34 -7.00
N VAL A 71 -11.79 5.37 -7.23
CA VAL A 71 -11.12 6.38 -8.06
C VAL A 71 -10.63 5.74 -9.36
N ALA A 72 -9.81 4.70 -9.24
CA ALA A 72 -9.25 3.96 -10.37
C ALA A 72 -8.93 2.52 -9.96
N SER A 73 -8.94 1.61 -10.92
CA SER A 73 -8.46 0.23 -10.69
C SER A 73 -8.09 -0.42 -12.01
N GLY A 74 -7.18 -1.39 -11.95
CA GLY A 74 -6.74 -2.09 -13.15
C GLY A 74 -5.67 -3.13 -12.86
N CYS A 75 -4.98 -3.54 -13.91
CA CYS A 75 -3.94 -4.53 -13.87
C CYS A 75 -2.76 -4.13 -14.75
N VAL A 76 -1.56 -4.24 -14.21
CA VAL A 76 -0.30 -4.13 -14.96
C VAL A 76 0.05 -5.51 -15.45
N ASP A 77 -0.11 -5.75 -16.75
CA ASP A 77 0.22 -7.02 -17.39
C ASP A 77 1.69 -7.02 -17.84
N VAL A 78 2.45 -8.04 -17.39
CA VAL A 78 3.87 -8.21 -17.72
C VAL A 78 4.15 -9.62 -18.25
N VAL A 79 3.12 -10.34 -18.70
CA VAL A 79 3.24 -11.67 -19.31
C VAL A 79 4.13 -11.62 -20.57
N GLY A 80 4.89 -12.68 -20.82
CA GLY A 80 5.71 -12.84 -22.02
C GLY A 80 7.06 -12.10 -22.00
N HIS A 81 7.36 -11.30 -20.96
CA HIS A 81 8.64 -10.64 -20.80
C HIS A 81 9.60 -11.44 -19.89
N ASP A 82 10.91 -11.23 -20.07
CA ASP A 82 11.88 -11.71 -19.08
C ASP A 82 11.72 -11.01 -17.72
N MET A 83 12.34 -11.54 -16.68
CA MET A 83 12.13 -11.06 -15.31
C MET A 83 12.58 -9.59 -15.15
N GLY A 84 13.70 -9.19 -15.75
CA GLY A 84 14.20 -7.82 -15.62
C GLY A 84 13.20 -6.81 -16.19
N VAL A 85 12.66 -7.08 -17.38
CA VAL A 85 11.65 -6.23 -18.03
C VAL A 85 10.34 -6.19 -17.22
N ARG A 86 9.92 -7.34 -16.68
CA ARG A 86 8.73 -7.39 -15.79
C ARG A 86 8.90 -6.47 -14.59
N LEU A 87 10.02 -6.58 -13.89
CA LEU A 87 10.30 -5.77 -12.70
C LEU A 87 10.35 -4.28 -13.04
N GLN A 88 11.01 -3.92 -14.14
CA GLN A 88 11.07 -2.53 -14.61
C GLN A 88 9.65 -1.98 -14.91
N ARG A 89 8.80 -2.75 -15.58
CA ARG A 89 7.42 -2.35 -15.88
C ARG A 89 6.57 -2.17 -14.64
N ILE A 90 6.69 -3.09 -13.66
CA ILE A 90 5.99 -2.98 -12.38
C ILE A 90 6.44 -1.71 -11.66
N TYR A 91 7.75 -1.46 -11.59
CA TYR A 91 8.30 -0.24 -10.97
C TYR A 91 7.74 1.02 -11.61
N ALA A 92 7.82 1.11 -12.95
CA ALA A 92 7.37 2.27 -13.69
C ALA A 92 5.86 2.51 -13.51
N ALA A 93 5.05 1.44 -13.59
CA ALA A 93 3.60 1.54 -13.43
C ALA A 93 3.19 1.98 -12.02
N VAL A 94 3.77 1.37 -10.96
CA VAL A 94 3.46 1.76 -9.57
C VAL A 94 3.94 3.19 -9.31
N SER A 95 5.12 3.57 -9.79
CA SER A 95 5.61 4.95 -9.67
C SER A 95 4.67 5.95 -10.36
N ALA A 96 4.19 5.64 -11.56
CA ALA A 96 3.23 6.48 -12.28
C ALA A 96 1.91 6.65 -11.50
N LEU A 97 1.37 5.54 -10.93
CA LEU A 97 0.16 5.58 -10.12
C LEU A 97 0.33 6.47 -8.87
N VAL A 98 1.48 6.37 -8.19
CA VAL A 98 1.75 7.22 -7.02
C VAL A 98 1.88 8.69 -7.41
N VAL A 99 2.58 8.99 -8.51
CA VAL A 99 2.73 10.38 -8.99
C VAL A 99 1.40 10.97 -9.46
N GLU A 100 0.61 10.21 -10.21
CA GLU A 100 -0.66 10.67 -10.78
C GLU A 100 -1.74 10.88 -9.72
N HIS A 101 -1.85 9.91 -8.81
CA HIS A 101 -2.96 9.88 -7.87
C HIS A 101 -2.60 10.39 -6.47
N GLN A 102 -1.32 10.56 -6.14
CA GLN A 102 -0.81 11.06 -4.87
C GLN A 102 -1.50 10.42 -3.66
N PRO A 103 -1.45 9.08 -3.50
CA PRO A 103 -2.07 8.40 -2.37
C PRO A 103 -1.34 8.75 -1.07
N ASP A 104 -2.11 8.96 0.01
CA ASP A 104 -1.58 9.16 1.36
C ASP A 104 -0.95 7.87 1.91
N SER A 105 -1.50 6.73 1.50
CA SER A 105 -1.05 5.41 1.94
C SER A 105 -1.10 4.39 0.80
N VAL A 106 -0.15 3.47 0.82
CA VAL A 106 -0.13 2.28 -0.02
C VAL A 106 -0.36 1.05 0.84
N ALA A 107 -1.35 0.26 0.50
CA ALA A 107 -1.67 -1.01 1.15
C ALA A 107 -1.30 -2.17 0.24
N ILE A 108 -0.68 -3.22 0.77
CA ILE A 108 -0.21 -4.37 0.00
C ILE A 108 -0.49 -5.68 0.74
N GLU A 109 -0.84 -6.74 0.00
CA GLU A 109 -1.04 -8.06 0.59
C GLU A 109 0.29 -8.70 1.00
N ARG A 110 0.33 -9.33 2.18
CA ARG A 110 1.45 -10.19 2.60
C ARG A 110 1.41 -11.50 1.85
N VAL A 111 2.56 -11.90 1.33
CA VAL A 111 2.71 -13.18 0.64
C VAL A 111 3.25 -14.23 1.60
N PHE A 112 2.56 -15.40 1.62
CA PHE A 112 3.04 -16.59 2.31
C PHE A 112 3.44 -17.65 1.28
N VAL A 113 4.67 -18.15 1.40
CA VAL A 113 5.22 -19.16 0.47
C VAL A 113 4.81 -20.55 0.92
N HIS A 114 4.03 -21.28 0.12
CA HIS A 114 3.56 -22.59 0.55
C HIS A 114 4.03 -23.80 -0.30
N ARG A 115 4.33 -23.68 -1.60
CA ARG A 115 4.50 -24.89 -2.42
C ARG A 115 5.57 -24.86 -3.51
N ASN A 116 5.97 -23.73 -4.05
CA ASN A 116 6.92 -23.65 -5.15
C ASN A 116 7.94 -22.54 -4.92
N PRO A 117 9.20 -22.87 -4.57
CA PRO A 117 10.24 -21.88 -4.27
C PRO A 117 10.51 -20.91 -5.45
N ASP A 118 10.52 -21.39 -6.69
CA ASP A 118 10.78 -20.55 -7.87
C ASP A 118 9.67 -19.52 -8.09
N SER A 119 8.41 -19.95 -7.99
CA SER A 119 7.26 -19.02 -8.07
C SER A 119 7.26 -18.03 -6.93
N ALA A 120 7.63 -18.47 -5.73
CA ALA A 120 7.74 -17.60 -4.55
C ALA A 120 8.84 -16.55 -4.71
N LEU A 121 9.99 -16.94 -5.26
CA LEU A 121 11.09 -16.02 -5.53
C LEU A 121 10.66 -14.95 -6.54
N LYS A 122 10.04 -15.34 -7.65
CA LYS A 122 9.52 -14.42 -8.68
C LYS A 122 8.46 -13.47 -8.11
N LEU A 123 7.57 -13.97 -7.26
CA LEU A 123 6.56 -13.17 -6.60
C LEU A 123 7.18 -12.19 -5.58
N GLY A 124 8.15 -12.65 -4.80
CA GLY A 124 8.91 -11.81 -3.86
C GLY A 124 9.64 -10.67 -4.56
N GLN A 125 10.25 -10.93 -5.73
CA GLN A 125 10.91 -9.91 -6.54
C GLN A 125 9.90 -8.86 -7.05
N ALA A 126 8.76 -9.29 -7.63
CA ALA A 126 7.72 -8.39 -8.10
C ALA A 126 7.16 -7.52 -6.96
N ARG A 127 6.90 -8.13 -5.80
CA ARG A 127 6.43 -7.43 -4.61
C ARG A 127 7.46 -6.45 -4.06
N GLY A 128 8.72 -6.84 -3.98
CA GLY A 128 9.81 -5.96 -3.52
C GLY A 128 9.96 -4.71 -4.39
N VAL A 129 9.82 -4.88 -5.70
CA VAL A 129 9.86 -3.75 -6.65
C VAL A 129 8.65 -2.82 -6.49
N ALA A 130 7.44 -3.36 -6.31
CA ALA A 130 6.24 -2.56 -6.05
C ALA A 130 6.36 -1.76 -4.75
N LEU A 131 6.87 -2.38 -3.67
CA LEU A 131 7.17 -1.72 -2.40
C LEU A 131 8.21 -0.60 -2.55
N CYS A 132 9.30 -0.88 -3.28
CA CYS A 132 10.35 0.09 -3.54
C CYS A 132 9.81 1.31 -4.30
N ALA A 133 9.01 1.08 -5.35
CA ALA A 133 8.39 2.15 -6.12
C ALA A 133 7.49 3.04 -5.26
N ALA A 134 6.64 2.45 -4.42
CA ALA A 134 5.77 3.18 -3.50
C ALA A 134 6.56 4.00 -2.46
N ALA A 135 7.54 3.37 -1.79
CA ALA A 135 8.33 3.99 -0.74
C ALA A 135 9.24 5.10 -1.25
N SER A 136 9.80 4.97 -2.47
CA SER A 136 10.69 5.96 -3.07
C SER A 136 10.03 7.32 -3.31
N LEU A 137 8.70 7.36 -3.37
CA LEU A 137 7.90 8.56 -3.59
C LEU A 137 7.25 9.09 -2.30
N GLY A 138 7.67 8.57 -1.14
CA GLY A 138 7.27 9.05 0.17
C GLY A 138 5.91 8.54 0.67
N ALA A 139 5.23 7.64 -0.05
CA ALA A 139 3.98 7.05 0.41
C ALA A 139 4.22 6.12 1.61
N SER A 140 3.36 6.20 2.63
CA SER A 140 3.39 5.25 3.75
C SER A 140 2.90 3.88 3.29
N VAL A 141 3.65 2.80 3.61
CA VAL A 141 3.31 1.45 3.14
C VAL A 141 2.83 0.58 4.30
N HIS A 142 1.69 -0.08 4.10
CA HIS A 142 1.03 -0.94 5.08
C HIS A 142 0.76 -2.33 4.51
N GLU A 143 1.03 -3.37 5.30
CA GLU A 143 0.94 -4.76 4.86
C GLU A 143 -0.17 -5.52 5.58
N TYR A 144 -0.98 -6.26 4.83
CA TYR A 144 -2.13 -7.00 5.36
C TYR A 144 -2.06 -8.48 5.03
N ALA A 145 -2.38 -9.33 6.02
CA ALA A 145 -2.50 -10.76 5.80
C ALA A 145 -3.77 -11.08 4.96
N PRO A 146 -3.75 -12.10 4.08
CA PRO A 146 -4.91 -12.50 3.26
C PRO A 146 -6.20 -12.71 4.07
N ARG A 147 -6.08 -13.30 5.26
CA ARG A 147 -7.21 -13.52 6.14
C ARG A 147 -7.80 -12.21 6.68
N ALA A 148 -6.95 -11.23 7.00
CA ALA A 148 -7.40 -9.92 7.48
C ALA A 148 -8.14 -9.16 6.38
N ILE A 149 -7.64 -9.19 5.13
CA ILE A 149 -8.29 -8.58 3.96
C ILE A 149 -9.69 -9.17 3.77
N LYS A 150 -9.82 -10.51 3.77
CA LYS A 150 -11.10 -11.19 3.64
C LYS A 150 -12.07 -10.83 4.76
N LEU A 151 -11.60 -10.85 6.00
CA LEU A 151 -12.41 -10.50 7.17
C LEU A 151 -12.92 -9.06 7.08
N ALA A 152 -12.07 -8.11 6.74
CA ALA A 152 -12.43 -6.71 6.59
C ALA A 152 -13.51 -6.52 5.52
N VAL A 153 -13.36 -7.13 4.35
CA VAL A 153 -14.27 -6.91 3.21
C VAL A 153 -15.58 -7.68 3.35
N THR A 154 -15.55 -8.91 3.86
CA THR A 154 -16.71 -9.82 3.86
C THR A 154 -17.26 -10.18 5.23
N GLY A 155 -16.58 -9.78 6.31
CA GLY A 155 -16.89 -10.26 7.67
C GLY A 155 -16.46 -11.71 7.94
N TYR A 156 -15.88 -12.40 6.93
CA TYR A 156 -15.50 -13.81 7.03
C TYR A 156 -14.11 -14.10 6.47
N GLY A 157 -13.14 -14.40 7.35
CA GLY A 157 -11.72 -14.55 6.97
C GLY A 157 -11.40 -15.76 6.07
N ALA A 158 -12.35 -16.70 5.87
CA ALA A 158 -12.20 -17.84 4.93
C ALA A 158 -13.02 -17.64 3.64
N ALA A 159 -13.50 -16.44 3.36
CA ALA A 159 -14.29 -16.13 2.17
C ALA A 159 -13.55 -16.51 0.88
N GLY A 160 -14.28 -17.02 -0.09
CA GLY A 160 -13.77 -17.32 -1.44
C GLY A 160 -13.54 -16.05 -2.27
N LYS A 161 -12.66 -16.11 -3.28
CA LYS A 161 -12.40 -14.97 -4.19
C LYS A 161 -13.67 -14.37 -4.81
N PRO A 162 -14.66 -15.16 -5.29
CA PRO A 162 -15.89 -14.61 -5.84
C PRO A 162 -16.69 -13.78 -4.82
N GLN A 163 -16.71 -14.21 -3.55
CA GLN A 163 -17.39 -13.48 -2.47
C GLN A 163 -16.70 -12.15 -2.18
N VAL A 164 -15.35 -12.14 -2.11
CA VAL A 164 -14.57 -10.93 -1.93
C VAL A 164 -14.83 -9.94 -3.08
N ALA A 165 -14.74 -10.40 -4.33
CA ALA A 165 -14.98 -9.56 -5.50
C ALA A 165 -16.41 -8.98 -5.53
N GLN A 166 -17.42 -9.76 -5.13
CA GLN A 166 -18.80 -9.28 -5.03
C GLN A 166 -18.94 -8.21 -3.94
N MET A 167 -18.33 -8.42 -2.77
CA MET A 167 -18.40 -7.45 -1.67
C MET A 167 -17.66 -6.15 -2.01
N VAL A 168 -16.49 -6.22 -2.68
CA VAL A 168 -15.79 -5.04 -3.19
C VAL A 168 -16.70 -4.20 -4.08
N ARG A 169 -17.40 -4.84 -5.03
CA ARG A 169 -18.36 -4.14 -5.91
C ARG A 169 -19.49 -3.50 -5.13
N THR A 170 -20.03 -4.20 -4.16
CA THR A 170 -21.12 -3.69 -3.31
C THR A 170 -20.68 -2.50 -2.47
N LEU A 171 -19.54 -2.61 -1.78
CA LEU A 171 -19.01 -1.55 -0.92
C LEU A 171 -18.63 -0.28 -1.69
N LEU A 172 -18.12 -0.43 -2.90
CA LEU A 172 -17.72 0.69 -3.76
C LEU A 172 -18.80 1.10 -4.77
N LEU A 173 -20.01 0.51 -4.69
CA LEU A 173 -21.16 0.78 -5.57
C LEU A 173 -20.80 0.68 -7.07
N LEU A 174 -20.04 -0.37 -7.45
CA LEU A 174 -19.57 -0.56 -8.81
C LEU A 174 -20.53 -1.43 -9.63
N GLU A 175 -21.04 -0.90 -10.70
CA GLU A 175 -21.87 -1.63 -11.68
C GLU A 175 -21.03 -2.41 -12.70
N ILE A 176 -19.74 -2.03 -12.86
CA ILE A 176 -18.81 -2.66 -13.81
C ILE A 176 -18.27 -4.00 -13.31
N LYS A 177 -17.94 -4.88 -14.25
CA LYS A 177 -17.20 -6.11 -13.95
C LYS A 177 -15.71 -5.77 -13.78
N LEU A 178 -15.18 -6.03 -12.59
CA LEU A 178 -13.75 -5.88 -12.30
C LEU A 178 -12.93 -7.08 -12.81
N ALA A 179 -11.70 -6.84 -13.26
CA ALA A 179 -10.70 -7.88 -13.39
C ALA A 179 -10.36 -8.46 -12.00
N ALA A 180 -10.02 -9.75 -11.92
CA ALA A 180 -9.78 -10.43 -10.63
C ALA A 180 -8.68 -9.72 -9.82
N ASP A 181 -7.53 -9.42 -10.46
CA ASP A 181 -6.39 -8.79 -9.80
C ASP A 181 -6.73 -7.35 -9.32
N ALA A 182 -7.56 -6.64 -10.05
CA ALA A 182 -8.06 -5.30 -9.64
C ALA A 182 -9.02 -5.40 -8.45
N ALA A 183 -9.87 -6.42 -8.41
CA ALA A 183 -10.77 -6.66 -7.27
C ALA A 183 -9.98 -7.04 -6.01
N ASP A 184 -8.94 -7.88 -6.14
CA ASP A 184 -8.06 -8.25 -5.03
C ASP A 184 -7.31 -6.99 -4.51
N ALA A 185 -6.80 -6.13 -5.38
CA ALA A 185 -6.15 -4.87 -4.99
C ALA A 185 -7.11 -3.87 -4.31
N LEU A 186 -8.34 -3.72 -4.80
CA LEU A 186 -9.36 -2.91 -4.14
C LEU A 186 -9.75 -3.46 -2.77
N ALA A 187 -9.77 -4.79 -2.60
CA ALA A 187 -10.00 -5.42 -1.30
C ALA A 187 -8.90 -5.06 -0.29
N VAL A 188 -7.64 -5.00 -0.72
CA VAL A 188 -6.50 -4.55 0.10
C VAL A 188 -6.67 -3.08 0.51
N ALA A 189 -7.07 -2.21 -0.41
CA ALA A 189 -7.33 -0.79 -0.12
C ALA A 189 -8.46 -0.62 0.91
N LEU A 190 -9.58 -1.33 0.75
CA LEU A 190 -10.71 -1.34 1.68
C LEU A 190 -10.31 -1.85 3.07
N CYS A 191 -9.48 -2.90 3.14
CA CYS A 191 -8.95 -3.42 4.41
C CYS A 191 -8.16 -2.33 5.15
N HIS A 192 -7.31 -1.58 4.44
CA HIS A 192 -6.56 -0.48 5.03
C HIS A 192 -7.47 0.65 5.54
N ALA A 193 -8.45 1.06 4.74
CA ALA A 193 -9.41 2.11 5.11
C ALA A 193 -10.16 1.75 6.41
N GLN A 194 -10.63 0.52 6.52
CA GLN A 194 -11.33 0.04 7.72
C GLN A 194 -10.41 -0.07 8.94
N THR A 195 -9.17 -0.56 8.76
CA THR A 195 -8.19 -0.67 9.85
C THR A 195 -7.84 0.72 10.41
N ARG A 196 -7.66 1.72 9.55
CA ARG A 196 -7.43 3.11 9.98
C ARG A 196 -8.60 3.66 10.78
N ARG A 197 -9.83 3.39 10.34
CA ARG A 197 -11.04 3.84 11.04
C ARG A 197 -11.16 3.23 12.42
N LEU A 198 -10.90 1.92 12.56
CA LEU A 198 -10.92 1.23 13.86
C LEU A 198 -9.82 1.76 14.78
N GLY A 199 -8.58 1.91 14.31
CA GLY A 199 -7.48 2.47 15.10
C GLY A 199 -7.73 3.91 15.56
N ALA A 200 -8.49 4.69 14.81
CA ALA A 200 -8.91 6.03 15.25
C ALA A 200 -9.97 5.97 16.37
N LEU A 201 -10.84 4.96 16.38
CA LEU A 201 -11.82 4.74 17.45
C LEU A 201 -11.16 4.26 18.73
N ASP A 202 -10.22 3.30 18.64
CA ASP A 202 -9.49 2.79 19.82
C ASP A 202 -8.65 3.89 20.51
N ALA A 203 -8.16 4.87 19.78
CA ALA A 203 -7.42 5.99 20.35
C ALA A 203 -8.30 6.95 21.18
N ILE A 204 -9.62 6.90 21.03
CA ILE A 204 -10.59 7.73 21.75
C ILE A 204 -10.98 7.10 23.08
N ASP A 205 -11.10 5.76 23.14
CA ASP A 205 -11.50 5.04 24.36
C ASP A 205 -10.40 5.03 25.45
N VAL A 206 -9.19 5.48 25.14
CA VAL A 206 -8.01 5.50 26.05
C VAL A 206 -7.70 6.92 26.57
N ALA A 207 -8.39 7.93 26.10
CA ALA A 207 -8.19 9.35 26.52
C ALA A 207 -9.27 9.83 27.47
#